data_124af99ed9fd49ddfde318434b7c85f1
#
_entry.id   124af99ed9fd49ddfde318434b7c85f1
#
_cell.length_a   1.000
_cell.length_b   1.000
_cell.length_c   1.000
_cell.angle_alpha   90.00
_cell.angle_beta   90.00
_cell.angle_gamma   90.00
#
_symmetry.space_group_name_H-M   'P 1'
#
loop_
_entity.id
_entity.type
_entity.pdbx_description
1 polymer ?
#
loop_
_entity_poly.entity_id
_entity_poly.type
_entity_poly.pdbx_seq_one_letter_code
_entity_poly.pdbx_strand_id
1 'polypeptide(L)'
;MNFYARHKKKIRQIALFFLTAAVGLLVVAQIVAFAAAQIFNYAVEKQDMLKGTITAEQISADMAGYVLFKNLQWNDEANCPILFVPEVRMKVRPWDILRGKLRATAISDIELKDASFALHFDKNMNVDLIARSSETDHSHKEKRTLDDHIRNFTRNGNKIKLNLHLDNCRLEAFYEDRHFILSHVNLHASIDTEKSLFIDFRSGSFGGTAVGDNISLYGDIDMTRPSHDVNINAVFSGIDPSSLGFGDNIHDKMNLTATATGPLKRPLAIGHLSMKTLSIPALDFFQVEGNIRYRGGRFDFTGVTGRVYGGRLEAHGNYHLDTRAYNIYVKGFDLDARYPAKMADLSCYVDLDGEIHCNGDAKKVVSFGTFSSGSGHYKLIPFRKISGAFHNKDKALDFYNVSIETKAGTFTTDAFHIRKGKVYLDPIDFTGESHSAANILPQIKGVKNTMQNIKRNVQEIKKQLDDWKTPKESA
;
A
#
# COMPACT_ATOMS: atom_id res chain seq x y z
N MET A 1 34.19 -16.18 73.03
CA MET A 1 34.30 -16.62 71.61
C MET A 1 33.64 -18.00 71.38
N ASN A 2 32.44 -18.24 71.89
CA ASN A 2 31.80 -19.56 71.79
C ASN A 2 30.28 -19.51 71.41
N PHE A 3 29.75 -18.33 71.08
CA PHE A 3 28.34 -18.23 70.71
C PHE A 3 28.13 -18.62 69.25
N TYR A 4 29.08 -18.32 68.38
CA TYR A 4 29.02 -18.58 66.92
C TYR A 4 29.13 -20.07 66.55
N ALA A 5 29.91 -20.84 67.32
CA ALA A 5 30.13 -22.27 67.12
C ALA A 5 28.87 -23.12 67.44
N ARG A 6 28.12 -22.74 68.49
CA ARG A 6 26.90 -23.45 68.93
C ARG A 6 25.71 -23.23 68.02
N HIS A 7 25.67 -22.09 67.27
CA HIS A 7 24.55 -21.76 66.39
C HIS A 7 24.82 -22.14 64.95
N LYS A 8 26.07 -22.37 64.55
CA LYS A 8 26.46 -22.76 63.20
C LYS A 8 25.74 -24.04 62.72
N LYS A 9 25.54 -25.01 63.60
CA LYS A 9 24.83 -26.27 63.25
C LYS A 9 23.35 -26.06 63.07
N LYS A 10 22.69 -25.23 63.86
CA LYS A 10 21.29 -24.85 63.77
C LYS A 10 21.03 -23.99 62.54
N ILE A 11 21.89 -23.00 62.27
CA ILE A 11 21.80 -22.13 61.09
C ILE A 11 21.93 -22.97 59.79
N ARG A 12 22.87 -23.93 59.80
CA ARG A 12 23.06 -24.84 58.66
C ARG A 12 21.84 -25.78 58.45
N GLN A 13 21.20 -26.26 59.50
CA GLN A 13 19.98 -27.06 59.45
C GLN A 13 18.79 -26.24 58.97
N ILE A 14 18.64 -24.99 59.42
CA ILE A 14 17.59 -24.07 58.97
C ILE A 14 17.82 -23.69 57.50
N ALA A 15 19.05 -23.39 57.08
CA ALA A 15 19.41 -23.11 55.71
C ALA A 15 19.13 -24.31 54.78
N LEU A 16 19.48 -25.54 55.26
CA LEU A 16 19.18 -26.74 54.48
C LEU A 16 17.67 -26.99 54.36
N PHE A 17 16.89 -26.74 55.44
CA PHE A 17 15.43 -26.83 55.41
C PHE A 17 14.81 -25.83 54.41
N PHE A 18 15.24 -24.58 54.41
CA PHE A 18 14.76 -23.59 53.43
C PHE A 18 15.18 -23.93 51.99
N LEU A 19 16.39 -24.48 51.79
CA LEU A 19 16.85 -24.91 50.47
C LEU A 19 15.99 -26.09 49.96
N THR A 20 15.73 -27.09 50.80
CA THR A 20 14.90 -28.24 50.41
C THR A 20 13.44 -27.83 50.22
N ALA A 21 12.93 -26.92 51.01
CA ALA A 21 11.60 -26.36 50.81
C ALA A 21 11.52 -25.56 49.52
N ALA A 22 12.52 -24.73 49.19
CA ALA A 22 12.59 -23.99 47.96
C ALA A 22 12.68 -24.93 46.73
N VAL A 23 13.52 -25.96 46.79
CA VAL A 23 13.61 -26.96 45.69
C VAL A 23 12.28 -27.73 45.55
N GLY A 24 11.66 -28.13 46.66
CA GLY A 24 10.35 -28.77 46.65
C GLY A 24 9.27 -27.90 46.04
N LEU A 25 9.28 -26.59 46.34
CA LEU A 25 8.36 -25.60 45.79
C LEU A 25 8.56 -25.41 44.26
N LEU A 26 9.83 -25.41 43.82
CA LEU A 26 10.17 -25.35 42.39
C LEU A 26 9.68 -26.61 41.64
N VAL A 27 9.85 -27.80 42.21
CA VAL A 27 9.39 -29.07 41.62
C VAL A 27 7.85 -29.09 41.58
N VAL A 28 7.17 -28.66 42.62
CA VAL A 28 5.71 -28.54 42.63
C VAL A 28 5.23 -27.53 41.60
N ALA A 29 5.90 -26.36 41.50
CA ALA A 29 5.57 -25.37 40.48
C ALA A 29 5.72 -25.92 39.05
N GLN A 30 6.74 -26.71 38.76
CA GLN A 30 6.92 -27.34 37.44
C GLN A 30 5.85 -28.40 37.15
N ILE A 31 5.48 -29.21 38.16
CA ILE A 31 4.40 -30.20 38.03
C ILE A 31 3.05 -29.51 37.77
N VAL A 32 2.80 -28.42 38.53
CA VAL A 32 1.55 -27.61 38.33
C VAL A 32 1.55 -26.95 36.95
N ALA A 33 2.66 -26.42 36.50
CA ALA A 33 2.76 -25.82 35.17
C ALA A 33 2.53 -26.85 34.06
N PHE A 34 3.10 -28.05 34.19
CA PHE A 34 2.86 -29.14 33.22
C PHE A 34 1.38 -29.61 33.24
N ALA A 35 0.81 -29.77 34.42
CA ALA A 35 -0.63 -30.10 34.55
C ALA A 35 -1.52 -29.00 34.03
N ALA A 36 -1.17 -27.72 34.24
CA ALA A 36 -1.88 -26.58 33.70
C ALA A 36 -1.88 -26.55 32.17
N ALA A 37 -0.75 -26.91 31.53
CA ALA A 37 -0.64 -27.04 30.09
C ALA A 37 -1.60 -28.12 29.54
N GLN A 38 -1.64 -29.29 30.19
CA GLN A 38 -2.54 -30.37 29.81
C GLN A 38 -4.02 -29.98 29.98
N ILE A 39 -4.36 -29.34 31.08
CA ILE A 39 -5.72 -28.86 31.35
C ILE A 39 -6.10 -27.76 30.34
N PHE A 40 -5.20 -26.84 30.02
CA PHE A 40 -5.42 -25.80 29.02
C PHE A 40 -5.66 -26.39 27.65
N ASN A 41 -4.76 -27.26 27.19
CA ASN A 41 -4.90 -27.92 25.86
C ASN A 41 -6.20 -28.68 25.76
N TYR A 42 -6.60 -29.41 26.82
CA TYR A 42 -7.87 -30.12 26.88
C TYR A 42 -9.10 -29.17 26.90
N ALA A 43 -9.00 -28.04 27.62
CA ALA A 43 -10.07 -27.04 27.67
C ALA A 43 -10.22 -26.31 26.31
N VAL A 44 -9.12 -26.04 25.63
CA VAL A 44 -9.11 -25.41 24.31
C VAL A 44 -9.60 -26.40 23.23
N GLU A 45 -9.25 -27.68 23.31
CA GLU A 45 -9.74 -28.70 22.39
C GLU A 45 -11.27 -28.86 22.46
N LYS A 46 -11.86 -28.63 23.62
CA LYS A 46 -13.33 -28.70 23.86
C LYS A 46 -14.07 -27.38 23.65
N GLN A 47 -13.39 -26.32 23.33
CA GLN A 47 -14.04 -25.03 23.09
C GLN A 47 -14.65 -24.99 21.68
N ASP A 48 -15.88 -24.48 21.56
CA ASP A 48 -16.64 -24.42 20.30
C ASP A 48 -16.56 -23.02 19.64
N MET A 49 -15.77 -22.09 20.18
CA MET A 49 -15.74 -20.69 19.71
C MET A 49 -14.74 -20.46 18.58
N LEU A 50 -13.58 -21.11 18.64
CA LEU A 50 -12.50 -20.94 17.65
C LEU A 50 -12.39 -22.19 16.79
N LYS A 51 -12.14 -22.01 15.50
CA LYS A 51 -11.89 -23.12 14.58
C LYS A 51 -10.48 -23.65 14.76
N GLY A 52 -10.31 -24.94 14.54
CA GLY A 52 -9.02 -25.60 14.56
C GLY A 52 -8.54 -25.97 15.96
N THR A 53 -7.24 -26.16 16.09
CA THR A 53 -6.60 -26.65 17.32
C THR A 53 -5.61 -25.64 17.86
N ILE A 54 -5.68 -25.35 19.15
CA ILE A 54 -4.73 -24.48 19.86
C ILE A 54 -4.00 -25.35 20.88
N THR A 55 -2.67 -25.33 20.84
CA THR A 55 -1.81 -26.08 21.75
C THR A 55 -0.70 -25.20 22.29
N ALA A 56 -0.25 -25.49 23.51
CA ALA A 56 0.93 -24.90 24.10
C ALA A 56 1.81 -25.99 24.69
N GLU A 57 3.12 -25.90 24.46
CA GLU A 57 4.06 -26.87 24.98
C GLU A 57 4.25 -26.75 26.49
N GLN A 58 4.34 -25.52 26.99
CA GLN A 58 4.52 -25.24 28.40
C GLN A 58 3.71 -24.03 28.83
N ILE A 59 3.07 -24.13 29.99
CA ILE A 59 2.38 -23.01 30.65
C ILE A 59 2.95 -22.86 32.07
N SER A 60 3.24 -21.64 32.46
CA SER A 60 3.63 -21.27 33.82
C SER A 60 2.84 -20.05 34.27
N ALA A 61 2.49 -20.00 35.55
CA ALA A 61 1.78 -18.88 36.13
C ALA A 61 2.43 -18.46 37.45
N ASP A 62 2.41 -17.16 37.76
CA ASP A 62 2.87 -16.63 39.02
C ASP A 62 1.71 -16.07 39.86
N MET A 63 2.03 -15.77 41.12
CA MET A 63 1.03 -15.23 42.07
C MET A 63 0.63 -13.78 41.77
N ALA A 64 1.37 -13.07 40.91
CA ALA A 64 1.04 -11.72 40.47
C ALA A 64 0.04 -11.69 39.27
N GLY A 65 -0.32 -12.90 38.82
CA GLY A 65 -1.28 -13.07 37.71
C GLY A 65 -0.65 -13.04 36.32
N TYR A 66 0.67 -13.19 36.20
CA TYR A 66 1.31 -13.38 34.92
C TYR A 66 1.26 -14.86 34.52
N VAL A 67 0.82 -15.11 33.30
CA VAL A 67 0.80 -16.43 32.67
C VAL A 67 1.72 -16.40 31.46
N LEU A 68 2.69 -17.31 31.42
CA LEU A 68 3.63 -17.47 30.34
C LEU A 68 3.32 -18.76 29.58
N PHE A 69 3.12 -18.66 28.27
CA PHE A 69 3.00 -19.78 27.37
C PHE A 69 4.27 -19.86 26.52
N LYS A 70 4.78 -21.08 26.31
CA LYS A 70 5.87 -21.35 25.37
C LYS A 70 5.37 -22.21 24.23
N ASN A 71 5.81 -21.87 23.03
CA ASN A 71 5.48 -22.54 21.78
C ASN A 71 3.96 -22.73 21.62
N LEU A 72 3.22 -21.60 21.75
CA LEU A 72 1.81 -21.58 21.47
C LEU A 72 1.59 -21.70 19.94
N GLN A 73 0.79 -22.69 19.54
CA GLN A 73 0.46 -22.93 18.15
C GLN A 73 -1.05 -23.01 17.98
N TRP A 74 -1.57 -22.33 16.98
CA TRP A 74 -2.95 -22.42 16.54
C TRP A 74 -2.99 -22.81 15.08
N ASN A 75 -3.56 -23.96 14.78
CA ASN A 75 -3.74 -24.48 13.43
C ASN A 75 -5.22 -24.47 13.06
N ASP A 76 -5.51 -24.33 11.76
CA ASP A 76 -6.86 -24.44 11.23
C ASP A 76 -7.33 -25.92 11.19
N GLU A 77 -8.56 -26.14 10.67
CA GLU A 77 -9.15 -27.47 10.52
C GLU A 77 -8.35 -28.38 9.56
N ALA A 78 -7.58 -27.79 8.65
CA ALA A 78 -6.67 -28.49 7.71
C ALA A 78 -5.26 -28.70 8.28
N ASN A 79 -5.05 -28.36 9.56
CA ASN A 79 -3.77 -28.40 10.26
C ASN A 79 -2.71 -27.43 9.68
N CYS A 80 -3.15 -26.36 8.99
CA CYS A 80 -2.25 -25.29 8.56
C CYS A 80 -2.06 -24.28 9.70
N PRO A 81 -0.84 -23.77 9.93
CA PRO A 81 -0.59 -22.83 11.03
C PRO A 81 -1.22 -21.46 10.74
N ILE A 82 -2.09 -21.01 11.64
CA ILE A 82 -2.66 -19.64 11.65
C ILE A 82 -1.79 -18.73 12.49
N LEU A 83 -1.31 -19.24 13.65
CA LEU A 83 -0.52 -18.51 14.61
C LEU A 83 0.52 -19.44 15.22
N PHE A 84 1.76 -18.98 15.25
CA PHE A 84 2.82 -19.60 16.04
C PHE A 84 3.50 -18.52 16.86
N VAL A 85 3.63 -18.73 18.18
CA VAL A 85 4.27 -17.79 19.09
C VAL A 85 5.24 -18.54 20.02
N PRO A 86 6.54 -18.28 19.91
CA PRO A 86 7.52 -18.88 20.81
C PRO A 86 7.28 -18.52 22.28
N GLU A 87 6.90 -17.26 22.55
CA GLU A 87 6.64 -16.78 23.90
C GLU A 87 5.42 -15.83 23.92
N VAL A 88 4.41 -16.20 24.73
CA VAL A 88 3.25 -15.36 25.04
C VAL A 88 3.25 -15.05 26.51
N ARG A 89 3.17 -13.78 26.86
CA ARG A 89 2.93 -13.33 28.23
C ARG A 89 1.54 -12.74 28.33
N MET A 90 0.76 -13.22 29.28
CA MET A 90 -0.57 -12.70 29.57
C MET A 90 -0.63 -12.24 31.02
N LYS A 91 -1.26 -11.11 31.26
CA LYS A 91 -1.60 -10.67 32.60
C LYS A 91 -3.08 -10.86 32.85
N VAL A 92 -3.39 -11.65 33.86
CA VAL A 92 -4.75 -11.95 34.28
C VAL A 92 -5.02 -11.33 35.65
N ARG A 93 -6.21 -10.81 35.87
CA ARG A 93 -6.61 -10.26 37.17
C ARG A 93 -6.85 -11.39 38.17
N PRO A 94 -6.00 -11.54 39.21
CA PRO A 94 -6.08 -12.71 40.12
C PRO A 94 -7.44 -12.83 40.84
N TRP A 95 -8.06 -11.71 41.16
CA TRP A 95 -9.37 -11.67 41.84
C TRP A 95 -10.52 -12.21 41.00
N ASP A 96 -10.44 -12.10 39.67
CA ASP A 96 -11.46 -12.63 38.76
C ASP A 96 -11.31 -14.16 38.66
N ILE A 97 -10.09 -14.68 38.73
CA ILE A 97 -9.79 -16.12 38.78
C ILE A 97 -10.33 -16.72 40.08
N LEU A 98 -10.05 -16.09 41.23
CA LEU A 98 -10.47 -16.55 42.54
C LEU A 98 -12.03 -16.57 42.71
N ARG A 99 -12.72 -15.72 41.97
CA ARG A 99 -14.19 -15.68 41.93
C ARG A 99 -14.84 -16.64 40.93
N GLY A 100 -14.03 -17.49 40.27
CA GLY A 100 -14.50 -18.44 39.25
C GLY A 100 -14.99 -17.76 37.96
N LYS A 101 -14.63 -16.48 37.74
CA LYS A 101 -15.02 -15.70 36.54
C LYS A 101 -13.88 -15.68 35.54
N LEU A 102 -13.48 -16.85 35.05
CA LEU A 102 -12.59 -16.98 33.87
C LEU A 102 -13.33 -16.51 32.61
N ARG A 103 -13.46 -15.20 32.47
CA ARG A 103 -14.01 -14.57 31.24
C ARG A 103 -12.85 -13.87 30.50
N ALA A 104 -13.01 -13.68 29.20
CA ALA A 104 -12.06 -12.88 28.41
C ALA A 104 -11.80 -11.47 29.00
N THR A 105 -12.74 -10.96 29.82
CA THR A 105 -12.60 -9.71 30.59
C THR A 105 -11.59 -9.77 31.72
N ALA A 106 -11.12 -10.95 32.12
CA ALA A 106 -10.10 -11.11 33.15
C ALA A 106 -8.68 -10.81 32.65
N ILE A 107 -8.47 -10.86 31.34
CA ILE A 107 -7.17 -10.59 30.70
C ILE A 107 -7.01 -9.08 30.59
N SER A 108 -5.90 -8.54 31.05
CA SER A 108 -5.57 -7.11 30.98
C SER A 108 -4.47 -6.77 29.98
N ASP A 109 -3.52 -7.67 29.83
CA ASP A 109 -2.37 -7.45 28.94
C ASP A 109 -2.01 -8.77 28.23
N ILE A 110 -1.67 -8.67 26.94
CA ILE A 110 -1.14 -9.76 26.12
C ILE A 110 0.10 -9.24 25.42
N GLU A 111 1.21 -9.94 25.58
CA GLU A 111 2.47 -9.68 24.88
C GLU A 111 2.84 -10.92 24.07
N LEU A 112 3.04 -10.74 22.76
CA LEU A 112 3.47 -11.77 21.84
C LEU A 112 4.82 -11.38 21.27
N LYS A 113 5.81 -12.23 21.45
CA LYS A 113 7.16 -11.99 20.96
C LYS A 113 7.53 -12.97 19.86
N ASP A 114 8.14 -12.45 18.78
CA ASP A 114 8.59 -13.22 17.62
C ASP A 114 7.48 -14.10 17.00
N ALA A 115 6.22 -13.64 17.09
CA ALA A 115 5.07 -14.38 16.59
C ALA A 115 4.97 -14.35 15.07
N SER A 116 4.46 -15.43 14.50
CA SER A 116 4.12 -15.53 13.08
C SER A 116 2.61 -15.75 12.92
N PHE A 117 1.98 -14.89 12.13
CA PHE A 117 0.56 -14.94 11.81
C PHE A 117 0.36 -15.24 10.33
N ALA A 118 -0.58 -16.12 10.00
CA ALA A 118 -1.06 -16.36 8.64
C ALA A 118 -2.58 -16.21 8.60
N LEU A 119 -3.07 -15.07 8.12
CA LEU A 119 -4.48 -14.70 8.15
C LEU A 119 -5.08 -14.76 6.75
N HIS A 120 -6.14 -15.53 6.59
CA HIS A 120 -6.91 -15.64 5.34
C HIS A 120 -8.20 -14.83 5.46
N PHE A 121 -8.35 -13.82 4.59
CA PHE A 121 -9.51 -12.94 4.53
C PHE A 121 -10.46 -13.37 3.42
N ASP A 122 -11.76 -13.36 3.70
CA ASP A 122 -12.79 -13.55 2.69
C ASP A 122 -13.05 -12.24 1.89
N LYS A 123 -13.93 -12.30 0.87
CA LYS A 123 -14.32 -11.14 0.05
C LYS A 123 -14.91 -9.98 0.83
N ASN A 124 -15.37 -10.20 2.05
CA ASN A 124 -15.92 -9.18 2.94
C ASN A 124 -14.90 -8.72 3.99
N MET A 125 -13.62 -9.06 3.82
CA MET A 125 -12.53 -8.77 4.78
C MET A 125 -12.75 -9.41 6.16
N ASN A 126 -13.47 -10.52 6.24
CA ASN A 126 -13.59 -11.27 7.47
C ASN A 126 -12.54 -12.38 7.51
N VAL A 127 -12.02 -12.65 8.70
CA VAL A 127 -11.14 -13.79 8.97
C VAL A 127 -11.98 -14.94 9.49
N ASP A 128 -11.92 -16.10 8.86
CA ASP A 128 -12.73 -17.28 9.22
C ASP A 128 -12.07 -18.07 10.37
N LEU A 129 -11.93 -17.43 11.53
CA LEU A 129 -11.31 -18.01 12.73
C LEU A 129 -12.33 -18.47 13.78
N ILE A 130 -13.61 -18.13 13.59
CA ILE A 130 -14.66 -18.41 14.58
C ILE A 130 -15.50 -19.60 14.11
N ALA A 131 -15.63 -20.61 14.95
CA ALA A 131 -16.47 -21.77 14.69
C ALA A 131 -17.93 -21.32 14.57
N ARG A 132 -18.63 -21.82 13.57
CA ARG A 132 -20.08 -21.64 13.46
C ARG A 132 -20.73 -22.48 14.54
N SER A 133 -21.52 -21.87 15.43
CA SER A 133 -22.37 -22.65 16.32
C SER A 133 -23.25 -23.57 15.46
N SER A 134 -23.17 -24.86 15.72
CA SER A 134 -23.98 -25.89 15.05
C SER A 134 -25.45 -25.79 15.49
N GLU A 135 -26.11 -24.69 15.13
CA GLU A 135 -27.57 -24.63 15.19
C GLU A 135 -28.10 -24.97 13.80
N THR A 136 -28.69 -26.16 13.74
CA THR A 136 -29.60 -26.65 12.72
C THR A 136 -30.79 -25.71 12.60
N ASP A 137 -30.62 -24.60 11.93
CA ASP A 137 -31.73 -23.74 11.54
C ASP A 137 -31.54 -23.29 10.07
N HIS A 138 -32.36 -23.87 9.18
CA HIS A 138 -32.40 -23.61 7.74
C HIS A 138 -33.06 -22.25 7.39
N SER A 139 -32.83 -21.22 8.16
CA SER A 139 -33.20 -19.86 7.78
C SER A 139 -32.00 -19.11 7.21
N HIS A 140 -32.20 -18.36 6.12
CA HIS A 140 -31.26 -17.45 5.48
C HIS A 140 -30.77 -16.38 6.48
N LYS A 141 -29.88 -16.75 7.43
CA LYS A 141 -29.22 -15.79 8.31
C LYS A 141 -27.96 -15.30 7.64
N GLU A 142 -27.89 -14.01 7.44
CA GLU A 142 -26.67 -13.29 7.02
C GLU A 142 -25.46 -13.77 7.84
N LYS A 143 -24.33 -14.02 7.18
CA LYS A 143 -23.09 -14.41 7.84
C LYS A 143 -22.72 -13.33 8.86
N ARG A 144 -22.75 -13.66 10.14
CA ARG A 144 -22.31 -12.75 11.21
C ARG A 144 -20.83 -12.45 11.03
N THR A 145 -20.50 -11.18 11.01
CA THR A 145 -19.14 -10.69 10.91
C THR A 145 -18.45 -10.68 12.28
N LEU A 146 -17.13 -10.56 12.32
CA LEU A 146 -16.38 -10.34 13.58
C LEU A 146 -16.97 -9.14 14.36
N ASP A 147 -17.37 -8.10 13.65
CA ASP A 147 -18.04 -6.90 14.19
C ASP A 147 -19.35 -7.27 14.91
N ASP A 148 -20.15 -8.18 14.36
CA ASP A 148 -21.38 -8.64 14.98
C ASP A 148 -21.12 -9.47 16.26
N HIS A 149 -20.04 -10.25 16.28
CA HIS A 149 -19.62 -10.99 17.49
C HIS A 149 -19.13 -10.04 18.58
N ILE A 150 -18.31 -9.04 18.25
CA ILE A 150 -17.87 -7.99 19.19
C ILE A 150 -19.07 -7.21 19.72
N ARG A 151 -20.02 -6.81 18.86
CA ARG A 151 -21.24 -6.12 19.26
C ARG A 151 -22.11 -6.97 20.17
N ASN A 152 -22.32 -8.25 19.85
CA ASN A 152 -23.10 -9.13 20.71
C ASN A 152 -22.42 -9.36 22.07
N PHE A 153 -21.09 -9.50 22.07
CA PHE A 153 -20.30 -9.63 23.30
C PHE A 153 -20.42 -8.38 24.18
N THR A 154 -20.28 -7.19 23.61
CA THR A 154 -20.40 -5.91 24.34
C THR A 154 -21.84 -5.58 24.70
N ARG A 155 -22.83 -5.92 23.85
CA ARG A 155 -24.27 -5.76 24.14
C ARG A 155 -24.72 -6.56 25.35
N ASN A 156 -24.06 -7.69 25.61
CA ASN A 156 -24.29 -8.49 26.81
C ASN A 156 -23.65 -7.92 28.09
N GLY A 157 -23.16 -6.65 28.04
CA GLY A 157 -22.56 -5.95 29.18
C GLY A 157 -21.14 -6.36 29.51
N ASN A 158 -20.46 -7.06 28.59
CA ASN A 158 -19.05 -7.42 28.76
C ASN A 158 -18.18 -6.25 28.34
N LYS A 159 -17.37 -5.75 29.26
CA LYS A 159 -16.44 -4.66 29.06
C LYS A 159 -15.05 -5.24 28.86
N ILE A 160 -14.41 -4.97 27.73
CA ILE A 160 -13.03 -5.38 27.47
C ILE A 160 -12.12 -4.20 27.69
N LYS A 161 -11.11 -4.37 28.55
CA LYS A 161 -9.96 -3.48 28.68
C LYS A 161 -8.71 -4.33 28.58
N LEU A 162 -8.04 -4.21 27.43
CA LEU A 162 -6.94 -5.07 27.06
C LEU A 162 -5.84 -4.24 26.41
N ASN A 163 -4.60 -4.43 26.83
CA ASN A 163 -3.43 -3.99 26.09
C ASN A 163 -2.83 -5.18 25.33
N LEU A 164 -2.56 -4.97 24.06
CA LEU A 164 -1.92 -5.93 23.18
C LEU A 164 -0.57 -5.38 22.72
N HIS A 165 0.47 -6.15 22.96
CA HIS A 165 1.83 -5.85 22.50
C HIS A 165 2.32 -6.94 21.57
N LEU A 166 2.71 -6.58 20.37
CA LEU A 166 3.45 -7.44 19.45
C LEU A 166 4.87 -6.90 19.36
N ASP A 167 5.87 -7.75 19.52
CA ASP A 167 7.28 -7.41 19.42
C ASP A 167 7.93 -8.31 18.36
N ASN A 168 8.53 -7.70 17.35
CA ASN A 168 9.26 -8.35 16.27
C ASN A 168 8.48 -9.47 15.56
N CYS A 169 7.19 -9.30 15.34
CA CYS A 169 6.33 -10.32 14.76
C CYS A 169 6.38 -10.31 13.22
N ARG A 170 5.94 -11.41 12.61
CA ARG A 170 5.70 -11.55 11.18
C ARG A 170 4.20 -11.75 10.94
N LEU A 171 3.64 -11.01 10.01
CA LEU A 171 2.23 -11.13 9.63
C LEU A 171 2.13 -11.40 8.13
N GLU A 172 1.44 -12.48 7.78
CA GLU A 172 1.05 -12.80 6.41
C GLU A 172 -0.46 -12.69 6.28
N ALA A 173 -0.91 -11.99 5.26
CA ALA A 173 -2.32 -11.78 4.98
C ALA A 173 -2.63 -12.21 3.55
N PHE A 174 -3.62 -13.08 3.41
CA PHE A 174 -4.10 -13.59 2.12
C PHE A 174 -5.51 -13.08 1.87
N TYR A 175 -5.72 -12.42 0.76
CA TYR A 175 -7.02 -11.88 0.34
C TYR A 175 -7.22 -12.13 -1.16
N GLU A 176 -8.12 -13.04 -1.51
CA GLU A 176 -8.33 -13.54 -2.88
C GLU A 176 -7.00 -14.02 -3.51
N ASP A 177 -6.54 -13.36 -4.57
CA ASP A 177 -5.26 -13.62 -5.27
C ASP A 177 -4.09 -12.76 -4.75
N ARG A 178 -4.33 -11.97 -3.69
CA ARG A 178 -3.35 -11.05 -3.11
C ARG A 178 -2.73 -11.64 -1.86
N HIS A 179 -1.44 -11.47 -1.74
CA HIS A 179 -0.65 -11.90 -0.59
C HIS A 179 0.17 -10.72 -0.07
N PHE A 180 0.11 -10.44 1.22
CA PHE A 180 0.86 -9.39 1.88
C PHE A 180 1.68 -9.98 3.01
N ILE A 181 2.94 -9.58 3.11
CA ILE A 181 3.86 -10.01 4.15
C ILE A 181 4.36 -8.75 4.86
N LEU A 182 4.21 -8.71 6.18
CA LEU A 182 4.78 -7.67 7.04
C LEU A 182 5.82 -8.30 7.94
N SER A 183 7.04 -7.76 7.93
CA SER A 183 8.15 -8.23 8.76
C SER A 183 8.47 -7.23 9.86
N HIS A 184 9.02 -7.72 10.97
CA HIS A 184 9.38 -6.89 12.13
C HIS A 184 8.21 -6.01 12.60
N VAL A 185 7.04 -6.66 12.76
CA VAL A 185 5.82 -5.99 13.21
C VAL A 185 5.92 -5.72 14.70
N ASN A 186 5.78 -4.46 15.07
CA ASN A 186 5.65 -3.99 16.44
C ASN A 186 4.29 -3.30 16.56
N LEU A 187 3.49 -3.71 17.51
CA LEU A 187 2.16 -3.15 17.76
C LEU A 187 2.00 -2.90 19.26
N HIS A 188 1.55 -1.71 19.58
CA HIS A 188 0.93 -1.41 20.85
C HIS A 188 -0.51 -0.99 20.62
N ALA A 189 -1.45 -1.81 21.02
CA ALA A 189 -2.88 -1.51 20.96
C ALA A 189 -3.46 -1.49 22.37
N SER A 190 -4.22 -0.45 22.69
CA SER A 190 -4.99 -0.35 23.93
C SER A 190 -6.47 -0.33 23.60
N ILE A 191 -7.17 -1.37 24.00
CA ILE A 191 -8.57 -1.61 23.70
C ILE A 191 -9.42 -1.30 24.93
N ASP A 192 -10.28 -0.29 24.85
CA ASP A 192 -11.34 -0.04 25.82
C ASP A 192 -12.66 0.05 25.04
N THR A 193 -13.46 -1.01 25.08
CA THR A 193 -14.71 -1.08 24.31
C THR A 193 -15.77 -0.04 24.73
N GLU A 194 -15.59 0.65 25.86
CA GLU A 194 -16.44 1.76 26.28
C GLU A 194 -15.91 3.13 25.82
N LYS A 195 -14.70 3.20 25.30
CA LYS A 195 -14.06 4.45 24.94
C LYS A 195 -13.46 4.42 23.54
N SER A 196 -12.33 3.77 23.38
CA SER A 196 -11.55 3.78 22.15
C SER A 196 -10.65 2.57 22.01
N LEU A 197 -10.26 2.29 20.79
CA LEU A 197 -9.15 1.43 20.43
C LEU A 197 -8.00 2.32 19.96
N PHE A 198 -6.95 2.42 20.75
CA PHE A 198 -5.70 3.09 20.37
C PHE A 198 -4.77 2.11 19.66
N ILE A 199 -4.04 2.58 18.65
CA ILE A 199 -3.11 1.78 17.85
C ILE A 199 -1.82 2.59 17.63
N ASP A 200 -0.67 2.00 17.99
CA ASP A 200 0.67 2.38 17.50
C ASP A 200 1.27 1.13 16.85
N PHE A 201 1.24 1.10 15.54
CA PHE A 201 1.69 -0.02 14.71
C PHE A 201 2.88 0.42 13.86
N ARG A 202 3.90 -0.41 13.81
CA ARG A 202 5.07 -0.23 12.94
C ARG A 202 5.47 -1.57 12.36
N SER A 203 5.78 -1.59 11.08
CA SER A 203 6.43 -2.74 10.47
C SER A 203 7.80 -2.33 9.90
N GLY A 204 8.67 -3.29 9.74
CA GLY A 204 9.83 -3.16 8.87
C GLY A 204 9.42 -3.23 7.40
N SER A 205 10.06 -4.07 6.61
CA SER A 205 9.66 -4.25 5.21
C SER A 205 8.29 -4.89 5.07
N PHE A 206 7.59 -4.53 4.00
CA PHE A 206 6.40 -5.23 3.55
C PHE A 206 6.61 -5.74 2.12
N GLY A 207 5.98 -6.88 1.81
CA GLY A 207 6.19 -7.62 0.57
C GLY A 207 4.93 -8.33 0.08
N GLY A 208 5.08 -9.06 -1.04
CA GLY A 208 3.99 -9.75 -1.70
C GLY A 208 3.37 -8.89 -2.80
N THR A 209 2.06 -8.72 -2.79
CA THR A 209 1.32 -7.93 -3.81
C THR A 209 1.73 -6.46 -3.83
N ALA A 210 2.09 -5.90 -2.69
CA ALA A 210 2.71 -4.59 -2.58
C ALA A 210 4.04 -4.71 -1.82
N VAL A 211 5.07 -4.01 -2.28
CA VAL A 211 6.42 -4.07 -1.72
C VAL A 211 6.87 -2.70 -1.25
N GLY A 212 7.54 -2.65 -0.11
CA GLY A 212 8.10 -1.40 0.41
C GLY A 212 8.94 -1.59 1.67
N ASP A 213 9.43 -0.47 2.22
CA ASP A 213 10.42 -0.49 3.29
C ASP A 213 9.80 -0.50 4.69
N ASN A 214 8.78 0.32 4.95
CA ASN A 214 8.06 0.30 6.22
C ASN A 214 6.63 0.87 6.15
N ILE A 215 5.83 0.49 7.16
CA ILE A 215 4.50 1.05 7.43
C ILE A 215 4.46 1.50 8.89
N SER A 216 3.90 2.68 9.14
CA SER A 216 3.58 3.15 10.49
C SER A 216 2.14 3.64 10.53
N LEU A 217 1.36 3.16 11.49
CA LEU A 217 -0.02 3.58 11.76
C LEU A 217 -0.13 4.03 13.20
N TYR A 218 -0.64 5.22 13.42
CA TYR A 218 -0.80 5.79 14.76
C TYR A 218 -2.11 6.53 14.89
N GLY A 219 -2.90 6.20 15.89
CA GLY A 219 -4.16 6.88 16.13
C GLY A 219 -5.14 6.06 16.96
N ASP A 220 -6.39 6.42 16.85
CA ASP A 220 -7.48 5.82 17.62
C ASP A 220 -8.75 5.59 16.80
N ILE A 221 -9.58 4.69 17.32
CA ILE A 221 -10.91 4.39 16.81
C ILE A 221 -11.90 4.61 17.97
N ASP A 222 -12.89 5.47 17.77
CA ASP A 222 -13.94 5.74 18.73
C ASP A 222 -14.90 4.53 18.83
N MET A 223 -14.87 3.82 19.95
CA MET A 223 -15.73 2.67 20.22
C MET A 223 -17.09 3.06 20.79
N THR A 224 -17.31 4.34 21.14
CA THR A 224 -18.57 4.81 21.74
C THR A 224 -19.68 4.95 20.71
N ARG A 225 -19.32 5.13 19.42
CA ARG A 225 -20.26 5.33 18.32
C ARG A 225 -20.46 4.06 17.51
N PRO A 226 -21.66 3.80 17.00
CA PRO A 226 -21.91 2.64 16.13
C PRO A 226 -21.12 2.68 14.81
N SER A 227 -20.69 3.87 14.37
CA SER A 227 -19.86 4.08 13.18
C SER A 227 -18.40 3.69 13.38
N HIS A 228 -17.94 3.59 14.64
CA HIS A 228 -16.55 3.39 15.00
C HIS A 228 -15.63 4.33 14.21
N ASP A 229 -15.77 5.64 14.51
CA ASP A 229 -15.03 6.66 13.77
C ASP A 229 -13.51 6.51 14.00
N VAL A 230 -12.75 6.49 12.93
CA VAL A 230 -11.29 6.39 12.95
C VAL A 230 -10.65 7.76 12.90
N ASN A 231 -9.48 7.90 13.54
CA ASN A 231 -8.56 8.99 13.40
C ASN A 231 -7.13 8.43 13.42
N ILE A 232 -6.64 8.01 12.25
CA ILE A 232 -5.38 7.27 12.11
C ILE A 232 -4.46 8.01 11.14
N ASN A 233 -3.25 8.30 11.59
CA ASN A 233 -2.16 8.75 10.74
C ASN A 233 -1.40 7.52 10.22
N ALA A 234 -1.17 7.48 8.92
CA ALA A 234 -0.48 6.42 8.21
C ALA A 234 0.73 6.97 7.47
N VAL A 235 1.84 6.27 7.57
CA VAL A 235 3.06 6.54 6.79
C VAL A 235 3.48 5.26 6.12
N PHE A 236 3.62 5.31 4.80
CA PHE A 236 4.17 4.22 3.99
C PHE A 236 5.44 4.73 3.33
N SER A 237 6.54 4.08 3.56
CA SER A 237 7.85 4.50 3.02
C SER A 237 8.39 3.48 2.06
N GLY A 238 9.05 3.99 1.02
CA GLY A 238 9.77 3.15 0.08
C GLY A 238 8.89 2.17 -0.69
N ILE A 239 7.62 2.54 -0.98
CA ILE A 239 6.72 1.73 -1.79
C ILE A 239 7.33 1.57 -3.18
N ASP A 240 7.38 0.34 -3.68
CA ASP A 240 7.71 0.05 -5.07
C ASP A 240 6.46 0.20 -5.95
N PRO A 241 6.38 1.22 -6.83
CA PRO A 241 5.21 1.43 -7.66
C PRO A 241 4.97 0.31 -8.67
N SER A 242 6.01 -0.44 -9.07
CA SER A 242 5.88 -1.58 -9.98
C SER A 242 5.04 -2.69 -9.35
N SER A 243 5.19 -2.91 -8.06
CA SER A 243 4.39 -3.88 -7.31
C SER A 243 2.90 -3.52 -7.26
N LEU A 244 2.55 -2.24 -7.42
CA LEU A 244 1.18 -1.76 -7.51
C LEU A 244 0.61 -1.80 -8.94
N GLY A 245 1.38 -2.28 -9.91
CA GLY A 245 0.96 -2.37 -11.31
C GLY A 245 1.07 -1.06 -12.10
N PHE A 246 1.85 -0.10 -11.61
CA PHE A 246 2.12 1.15 -12.34
C PHE A 246 3.15 0.98 -13.47
N GLY A 247 3.74 -0.19 -13.64
CA GLY A 247 4.65 -0.57 -14.71
C GLY A 247 6.00 -1.08 -14.23
N ASP A 248 6.57 -2.01 -14.99
CA ASP A 248 7.77 -2.77 -14.59
C ASP A 248 9.08 -1.97 -14.63
N ASN A 249 9.06 -0.76 -15.21
CA ASN A 249 10.26 0.08 -15.39
C ASN A 249 10.35 1.25 -14.41
N ILE A 250 9.48 1.30 -13.40
CA ILE A 250 9.54 2.33 -12.36
C ILE A 250 10.38 1.77 -11.22
N HIS A 251 11.63 2.22 -11.12
CA HIS A 251 12.58 1.72 -10.10
C HIS A 251 12.66 2.60 -8.86
N ASP A 252 12.02 3.76 -8.89
CA ASP A 252 12.09 4.74 -7.81
C ASP A 252 11.00 4.52 -6.78
N LYS A 253 11.39 4.66 -5.53
CA LYS A 253 10.51 4.44 -4.38
C LYS A 253 9.59 5.62 -4.13
N MET A 254 8.35 5.30 -3.75
CA MET A 254 7.30 6.25 -3.42
C MET A 254 7.09 6.30 -1.90
N ASN A 255 6.87 7.49 -1.37
CA ASN A 255 6.46 7.70 0.01
C ASN A 255 5.04 8.27 0.04
N LEU A 256 4.24 7.80 0.97
CA LEU A 256 2.86 8.25 1.19
C LEU A 256 2.64 8.51 2.67
N THR A 257 2.17 9.70 2.99
CA THR A 257 1.65 10.05 4.30
C THR A 257 0.16 10.32 4.18
N ALA A 258 -0.66 9.81 5.10
CA ALA A 258 -2.09 10.02 5.04
C ALA A 258 -2.70 10.07 6.44
N THR A 259 -3.79 10.84 6.59
CA THR A 259 -4.64 10.82 7.77
C THR A 259 -6.01 10.30 7.36
N ALA A 260 -6.45 9.20 7.97
CA ALA A 260 -7.76 8.60 7.77
C ALA A 260 -8.70 9.03 8.89
N THR A 261 -9.88 9.55 8.53
CA THR A 261 -10.89 10.02 9.48
C THR A 261 -12.30 9.55 9.10
N GLY A 262 -13.21 9.52 10.08
CA GLY A 262 -14.62 9.19 9.88
C GLY A 262 -14.93 7.70 10.04
N PRO A 263 -16.10 7.22 9.58
CA PRO A 263 -16.57 5.87 9.82
C PRO A 263 -15.61 4.78 9.33
N LEU A 264 -15.31 3.78 10.18
CA LEU A 264 -14.39 2.68 9.87
C LEU A 264 -14.70 1.98 8.54
N LYS A 265 -15.99 1.81 8.22
CA LYS A 265 -16.42 1.15 6.97
C LYS A 265 -16.19 1.99 5.71
N ARG A 266 -16.09 3.31 5.84
CA ARG A 266 -15.87 4.26 4.73
C ARG A 266 -15.06 5.47 5.19
N PRO A 267 -13.80 5.26 5.60
CA PRO A 267 -12.98 6.37 6.03
C PRO A 267 -12.67 7.32 4.85
N LEU A 268 -12.49 8.56 5.18
CA LEU A 268 -11.88 9.54 4.31
C LEU A 268 -10.39 9.60 4.65
N ALA A 269 -9.52 9.23 3.73
CA ALA A 269 -8.10 9.47 3.90
C ALA A 269 -7.64 10.64 3.03
N ILE A 270 -6.87 11.55 3.62
CA ILE A 270 -6.21 12.67 2.95
C ILE A 270 -4.73 12.50 3.19
N GLY A 271 -3.94 12.59 2.13
CA GLY A 271 -2.52 12.31 2.21
C GLY A 271 -1.69 13.11 1.22
N HIS A 272 -0.39 12.93 1.35
CA HIS A 272 0.62 13.50 0.48
C HIS A 272 1.51 12.38 -0.03
N LEU A 273 1.76 12.39 -1.34
CA LEU A 273 2.61 11.45 -2.06
C LEU A 273 3.86 12.18 -2.50
N SER A 274 5.02 11.55 -2.36
CA SER A 274 6.27 12.06 -2.88
C SER A 274 7.14 10.97 -3.48
N MET A 275 7.82 11.30 -4.60
CA MET A 275 8.84 10.47 -5.24
C MET A 275 10.01 11.36 -5.62
N LYS A 276 11.22 10.91 -5.37
CA LYS A 276 12.42 11.65 -5.77
C LYS A 276 12.57 11.68 -7.28
N THR A 277 12.36 10.55 -7.91
CA THR A 277 12.37 10.37 -9.35
C THR A 277 11.26 9.42 -9.77
N LEU A 278 10.70 9.62 -10.95
CA LEU A 278 9.72 8.73 -11.57
C LEU A 278 10.11 8.56 -13.03
N SER A 279 10.66 7.42 -13.36
CA SER A 279 11.08 7.11 -14.73
C SER A 279 10.04 6.21 -15.40
N ILE A 280 9.40 6.75 -16.43
CA ILE A 280 8.56 5.99 -17.35
C ILE A 280 9.17 6.05 -18.74
N PRO A 281 8.83 5.16 -19.69
CA PRO A 281 9.45 5.17 -21.01
C PRO A 281 9.42 6.55 -21.68
N ALA A 282 10.60 7.06 -22.02
CA ALA A 282 10.85 8.37 -22.61
C ALA A 282 10.63 9.59 -21.71
N LEU A 283 10.27 9.42 -20.43
CA LEU A 283 9.98 10.52 -19.50
C LEU A 283 10.64 10.27 -18.15
N ASP A 284 11.57 11.14 -17.77
CA ASP A 284 12.17 11.17 -16.46
C ASP A 284 11.64 12.38 -15.68
N PHE A 285 10.85 12.11 -14.66
CA PHE A 285 10.31 13.12 -13.76
C PHE A 285 11.16 13.19 -12.51
N PHE A 286 11.38 14.38 -12.01
CA PHE A 286 12.11 14.66 -10.78
C PHE A 286 11.21 15.41 -9.80
N GLN A 287 11.37 15.12 -8.51
CA GLN A 287 10.65 15.82 -7.43
C GLN A 287 9.13 15.78 -7.65
N VAL A 288 8.60 14.57 -7.85
CA VAL A 288 7.14 14.37 -7.99
C VAL A 288 6.50 14.43 -6.62
N GLU A 289 5.56 15.35 -6.46
CA GLU A 289 4.80 15.55 -5.22
C GLU A 289 3.34 15.78 -5.56
N GLY A 290 2.44 15.35 -4.66
CA GLY A 290 1.01 15.56 -4.89
C GLY A 290 0.17 15.19 -3.68
N ASN A 291 -1.06 15.70 -3.65
CA ASN A 291 -2.04 15.37 -2.62
C ASN A 291 -2.95 14.27 -3.11
N ILE A 292 -3.30 13.36 -2.21
CA ILE A 292 -4.19 12.24 -2.45
C ILE A 292 -5.37 12.32 -1.50
N ARG A 293 -6.55 12.08 -2.04
CA ARG A 293 -7.77 11.89 -1.27
C ARG A 293 -8.37 10.53 -1.64
N TYR A 294 -8.55 9.68 -0.64
CA TYR A 294 -9.18 8.37 -0.80
C TYR A 294 -10.56 8.35 -0.17
N ARG A 295 -11.56 7.84 -0.88
CA ARG A 295 -12.89 7.57 -0.35
C ARG A 295 -13.60 6.49 -1.16
N GLY A 296 -14.00 5.42 -0.50
CA GLY A 296 -14.87 4.40 -1.08
C GLY A 296 -14.31 3.75 -2.38
N GLY A 297 -13.04 3.34 -2.38
CA GLY A 297 -12.39 2.69 -3.52
C GLY A 297 -11.88 3.64 -4.60
N ARG A 298 -12.03 4.97 -4.41
CA ARG A 298 -11.56 5.99 -5.35
C ARG A 298 -10.44 6.82 -4.74
N PHE A 299 -9.36 6.98 -5.51
CA PHE A 299 -8.33 7.98 -5.26
C PHE A 299 -8.56 9.19 -6.15
N ASP A 300 -8.53 10.38 -5.57
CA ASP A 300 -8.43 11.65 -6.28
C ASP A 300 -7.04 12.23 -6.03
N PHE A 301 -6.34 12.58 -7.11
CA PHE A 301 -5.03 13.22 -7.08
C PHE A 301 -5.19 14.70 -7.39
N THR A 302 -4.59 15.56 -6.58
CA THR A 302 -4.67 17.01 -6.77
C THR A 302 -3.32 17.65 -6.53
N GLY A 303 -3.01 18.70 -7.32
CA GLY A 303 -1.77 19.44 -7.17
C GLY A 303 -0.52 18.56 -7.34
N VAL A 304 -0.60 17.54 -8.18
CA VAL A 304 0.59 16.74 -8.52
C VAL A 304 1.51 17.61 -9.36
N THR A 305 2.75 17.76 -8.93
CA THR A 305 3.78 18.53 -9.62
C THR A 305 5.02 17.68 -9.83
N GLY A 306 5.78 17.99 -10.86
CA GLY A 306 7.05 17.34 -11.15
C GLY A 306 7.84 18.13 -12.17
N ARG A 307 9.14 17.86 -12.26
CA ARG A 307 10.03 18.41 -13.31
C ARG A 307 10.29 17.38 -14.36
N VAL A 308 10.19 17.77 -15.62
CA VAL A 308 10.46 16.89 -16.77
C VAL A 308 10.99 17.73 -17.91
N TYR A 309 12.01 17.25 -18.62
CA TYR A 309 12.62 17.93 -19.77
C TYR A 309 13.02 19.39 -19.50
N GLY A 310 13.54 19.68 -18.31
CA GLY A 310 13.90 21.03 -17.91
C GLY A 310 12.73 21.94 -17.54
N GLY A 311 11.52 21.57 -17.88
CA GLY A 311 10.28 22.29 -17.55
C GLY A 311 9.55 21.71 -16.33
N ARG A 312 8.30 22.12 -16.16
CA ARG A 312 7.41 21.73 -15.07
C ARG A 312 6.17 21.02 -15.61
N LEU A 313 5.69 20.02 -14.87
CA LEU A 313 4.43 19.36 -15.15
C LEU A 313 3.51 19.48 -13.93
N GLU A 314 2.23 19.74 -14.19
CA GLU A 314 1.15 19.70 -13.22
C GLU A 314 0.12 18.67 -13.65
N ALA A 315 -0.40 17.88 -12.69
CA ALA A 315 -1.42 16.92 -12.99
C ALA A 315 -2.47 16.83 -11.89
N HIS A 316 -3.68 16.44 -12.26
CA HIS A 316 -4.75 16.05 -11.35
C HIS A 316 -5.61 14.97 -12.00
N GLY A 317 -6.35 14.22 -11.20
CA GLY A 317 -7.17 13.15 -11.75
C GLY A 317 -7.72 12.23 -10.69
N ASN A 318 -8.20 11.09 -11.15
CA ASN A 318 -8.74 10.06 -10.27
C ASN A 318 -8.38 8.67 -10.75
N TYR A 319 -8.38 7.72 -9.82
CA TYR A 319 -8.14 6.31 -10.05
C TYR A 319 -9.11 5.47 -9.22
N HIS A 320 -9.75 4.48 -9.81
CA HIS A 320 -10.66 3.55 -9.17
C HIS A 320 -9.96 2.21 -8.91
N LEU A 321 -9.88 1.78 -7.67
CA LEU A 321 -9.20 0.54 -7.27
C LEU A 321 -9.84 -0.72 -7.88
N ASP A 322 -11.16 -0.78 -7.87
CA ASP A 322 -11.89 -1.99 -8.28
C ASP A 322 -11.83 -2.19 -9.80
N THR A 323 -12.04 -1.13 -10.55
CA THR A 323 -12.11 -1.16 -12.03
C THR A 323 -10.79 -0.88 -12.70
N ARG A 324 -9.79 -0.34 -11.96
CA ARG A 324 -8.52 0.21 -12.49
C ARG A 324 -8.73 1.32 -13.53
N ALA A 325 -9.93 1.89 -13.57
CA ALA A 325 -10.24 3.02 -14.45
C ALA A 325 -9.63 4.31 -13.88
N TYR A 326 -9.13 5.17 -14.77
CA TYR A 326 -8.58 6.47 -14.37
C TYR A 326 -8.78 7.54 -15.43
N ASN A 327 -8.83 8.78 -14.95
CA ASN A 327 -8.79 9.99 -15.75
C ASN A 327 -7.72 10.89 -15.15
N ILE A 328 -6.75 11.32 -15.95
CA ILE A 328 -5.64 12.17 -15.56
C ILE A 328 -5.58 13.36 -16.52
N TYR A 329 -5.58 14.56 -15.96
CA TYR A 329 -5.37 15.83 -16.64
C TYR A 329 -3.95 16.30 -16.40
N VAL A 330 -3.27 16.73 -17.44
CA VAL A 330 -1.84 17.07 -17.41
C VAL A 330 -1.60 18.41 -18.08
N LYS A 331 -0.86 19.31 -17.42
CA LYS A 331 -0.32 20.54 -17.99
C LYS A 331 1.19 20.53 -17.89
N GLY A 332 1.84 20.72 -19.01
CA GLY A 332 3.27 20.90 -19.11
C GLY A 332 3.62 22.33 -19.44
N PHE A 333 4.67 22.87 -18.84
CA PHE A 333 5.14 24.22 -19.03
C PHE A 333 6.63 24.22 -19.34
N ASP A 334 7.04 24.95 -20.36
CA ASP A 334 8.44 25.14 -20.76
C ASP A 334 9.19 23.82 -20.98
N LEU A 335 8.54 22.81 -21.56
CA LEU A 335 9.13 21.52 -21.85
C LEU A 335 10.12 21.64 -23.00
N ASP A 336 11.39 21.35 -22.80
CA ASP A 336 12.40 21.38 -23.84
C ASP A 336 12.17 20.25 -24.87
N ALA A 337 11.76 20.61 -26.06
CA ALA A 337 11.42 19.69 -27.15
C ALA A 337 12.59 18.82 -27.65
N ARG A 338 13.84 19.14 -27.29
CA ARG A 338 15.01 18.35 -27.66
C ARG A 338 15.02 16.97 -27.02
N TYR A 339 14.48 16.85 -25.81
CA TYR A 339 14.53 15.60 -25.05
C TYR A 339 13.56 14.51 -25.57
N PRO A 340 12.25 14.75 -25.74
CA PRO A 340 11.33 13.69 -26.16
C PRO A 340 11.61 13.23 -27.59
N ALA A 341 12.06 14.14 -28.43
CA ALA A 341 12.27 13.81 -29.84
C ALA A 341 13.68 13.27 -30.11
N LYS A 342 14.61 13.31 -29.14
CA LYS A 342 16.05 13.11 -29.36
C LYS A 342 16.54 13.90 -30.58
N MET A 343 15.92 15.06 -30.81
CA MET A 343 16.14 15.90 -32.01
C MET A 343 17.04 17.05 -31.61
N ALA A 344 18.34 16.84 -31.71
CA ALA A 344 19.32 17.91 -31.48
C ALA A 344 19.09 19.16 -32.35
N ASP A 345 18.29 18.99 -33.42
CA ASP A 345 18.06 20.04 -34.40
C ASP A 345 16.82 20.91 -34.10
N LEU A 346 15.91 20.48 -33.19
CA LEU A 346 14.77 21.26 -32.77
C LEU A 346 15.05 21.93 -31.41
N SER A 347 15.02 23.24 -31.40
CA SER A 347 15.22 24.03 -30.17
C SER A 347 14.00 24.93 -29.95
N CYS A 348 13.14 24.54 -29.04
CA CYS A 348 12.03 25.35 -28.54
C CYS A 348 11.55 24.77 -27.19
N TYR A 349 10.78 25.58 -26.47
CA TYR A 349 10.04 25.14 -25.30
C TYR A 349 8.57 24.99 -25.68
N VAL A 350 7.97 23.92 -25.17
CA VAL A 350 6.59 23.53 -25.51
C VAL A 350 5.73 23.49 -24.22
N ASP A 351 4.60 24.12 -24.31
CA ASP A 351 3.51 23.96 -23.36
C ASP A 351 2.55 22.88 -23.85
N LEU A 352 2.06 22.05 -22.93
CA LEU A 352 1.16 20.92 -23.19
C LEU A 352 -0.06 21.03 -22.27
N ASP A 353 -1.25 20.80 -22.84
CA ASP A 353 -2.50 20.59 -22.09
C ASP A 353 -3.16 19.32 -22.61
N GLY A 354 -3.31 18.32 -21.74
CA GLY A 354 -3.75 17.01 -22.18
C GLY A 354 -4.51 16.20 -21.15
N GLU A 355 -5.21 15.19 -21.64
CA GLU A 355 -5.98 14.24 -20.84
C GLU A 355 -5.60 12.80 -21.20
N ILE A 356 -5.60 11.94 -20.18
CA ILE A 356 -5.35 10.51 -20.33
C ILE A 356 -6.51 9.76 -19.68
N HIS A 357 -7.17 8.91 -20.46
CA HIS A 357 -8.29 8.09 -20.03
C HIS A 357 -8.00 6.61 -20.15
N CYS A 358 -8.36 5.86 -19.10
CA CYS A 358 -8.35 4.40 -19.10
C CYS A 358 -9.64 3.89 -18.47
N ASN A 359 -10.31 2.97 -19.13
CA ASN A 359 -11.54 2.33 -18.63
C ASN A 359 -11.28 1.07 -17.78
N GLY A 360 -10.02 0.85 -17.38
CA GLY A 360 -9.56 -0.33 -16.64
C GLY A 360 -8.78 -1.35 -17.50
N ASP A 361 -8.85 -1.23 -18.81
CA ASP A 361 -8.04 -2.01 -19.74
C ASP A 361 -6.81 -1.19 -20.17
N ALA A 362 -5.66 -1.52 -19.61
CA ALA A 362 -4.39 -0.82 -19.90
C ALA A 362 -4.00 -0.85 -21.39
N LYS A 363 -4.59 -1.77 -22.19
CA LYS A 363 -4.37 -1.82 -23.65
C LYS A 363 -5.18 -0.76 -24.41
N LYS A 364 -6.20 -0.20 -23.78
CA LYS A 364 -7.15 0.77 -24.39
C LYS A 364 -7.03 2.17 -23.78
N VAL A 365 -5.82 2.57 -23.44
CA VAL A 365 -5.55 3.93 -22.97
C VAL A 365 -5.69 4.90 -24.14
N VAL A 366 -6.44 5.98 -23.91
CA VAL A 366 -6.60 7.10 -24.83
C VAL A 366 -5.98 8.34 -24.22
N SER A 367 -5.18 9.08 -24.99
CA SER A 367 -4.69 10.39 -24.58
C SER A 367 -4.89 11.40 -25.72
N PHE A 368 -5.26 12.61 -25.35
CA PHE A 368 -5.46 13.71 -26.29
C PHE A 368 -5.16 15.04 -25.62
N GLY A 369 -4.93 16.05 -26.42
CA GLY A 369 -4.61 17.38 -25.89
C GLY A 369 -4.15 18.33 -26.95
N THR A 370 -3.66 19.48 -26.50
CA THR A 370 -3.08 20.53 -27.31
C THR A 370 -1.65 20.81 -26.89
N PHE A 371 -0.86 21.31 -27.81
CA PHE A 371 0.49 21.77 -27.56
C PHE A 371 0.75 23.09 -28.25
N SER A 372 1.60 23.92 -27.66
CA SER A 372 2.07 25.14 -28.27
C SER A 372 3.51 25.42 -27.86
N SER A 373 4.28 26.04 -28.75
CA SER A 373 5.61 26.49 -28.44
C SER A 373 5.74 28.02 -28.59
N GLY A 374 6.72 28.58 -27.92
CA GLY A 374 7.25 29.89 -28.28
C GLY A 374 8.14 29.85 -29.52
N SER A 375 8.91 30.91 -29.71
CA SER A 375 9.90 31.00 -30.79
C SER A 375 11.01 29.96 -30.61
N GLY A 376 11.50 29.46 -31.74
CA GLY A 376 12.57 28.49 -31.79
C GLY A 376 13.20 28.35 -33.16
N HIS A 377 13.96 27.32 -33.35
CA HIS A 377 14.53 26.99 -34.65
C HIS A 377 14.57 25.47 -34.85
N TYR A 378 14.37 25.05 -36.08
CA TYR A 378 14.70 23.71 -36.53
C TYR A 378 15.91 23.78 -37.45
N LYS A 379 17.03 23.22 -37.03
CA LYS A 379 18.35 23.48 -37.67
C LYS A 379 18.61 24.98 -37.76
N LEU A 380 18.67 25.48 -38.96
CA LEU A 380 18.87 26.90 -39.27
C LEU A 380 17.58 27.65 -39.60
N ILE A 381 16.42 26.99 -39.57
CA ILE A 381 15.13 27.58 -39.94
C ILE A 381 14.46 28.12 -38.68
N PRO A 382 14.37 29.44 -38.49
CA PRO A 382 13.68 30.00 -37.34
C PRO A 382 12.16 29.96 -37.54
N PHE A 383 11.41 29.70 -36.46
CA PHE A 383 9.97 29.85 -36.38
C PHE A 383 9.60 30.71 -35.18
N ARG A 384 8.40 31.26 -35.19
CA ARG A 384 7.81 32.05 -34.09
C ARG A 384 7.02 31.22 -33.14
N LYS A 385 6.28 30.24 -33.69
CA LYS A 385 5.36 29.38 -32.92
C LYS A 385 5.12 28.09 -33.68
N ILE A 386 4.96 26.99 -32.93
CA ILE A 386 4.35 25.75 -33.40
C ILE A 386 3.19 25.45 -32.46
N SER A 387 2.02 25.10 -33.02
CA SER A 387 0.86 24.69 -32.21
C SER A 387 0.05 23.63 -32.92
N GLY A 388 -0.74 22.87 -32.16
CA GLY A 388 -1.61 21.83 -32.68
C GLY A 388 -2.31 21.06 -31.58
N ALA A 389 -3.09 20.08 -31.99
CA ALA A 389 -3.70 19.10 -31.12
C ALA A 389 -3.18 17.70 -31.43
N PHE A 390 -3.24 16.81 -30.46
CA PHE A 390 -2.88 15.41 -30.65
C PHE A 390 -3.94 14.49 -30.06
N HIS A 391 -4.02 13.29 -30.62
CA HIS A 391 -4.84 12.20 -30.11
C HIS A 391 -4.08 10.88 -30.28
N ASN A 392 -3.98 10.12 -29.21
CA ASN A 392 -3.36 8.80 -29.21
C ASN A 392 -4.37 7.74 -28.77
N LYS A 393 -4.64 6.78 -29.63
CA LYS A 393 -5.54 5.66 -29.38
C LYS A 393 -5.07 4.44 -30.17
N ASP A 394 -5.16 3.25 -29.55
CA ASP A 394 -4.87 1.97 -30.21
C ASP A 394 -3.52 1.94 -30.96
N LYS A 395 -2.48 2.52 -30.36
CA LYS A 395 -1.13 2.66 -30.96
C LYS A 395 -1.08 3.58 -32.20
N ALA A 396 -2.08 4.40 -32.35
CA ALA A 396 -2.17 5.41 -33.39
C ALA A 396 -2.04 6.79 -32.77
N LEU A 397 -1.09 7.58 -33.23
CA LEU A 397 -0.88 8.96 -32.81
C LEU A 397 -1.24 9.89 -33.97
N ASP A 398 -2.21 10.72 -33.74
CA ASP A 398 -2.75 11.66 -34.67
C ASP A 398 -2.51 13.08 -34.22
N PHE A 399 -2.12 13.96 -35.13
CA PHE A 399 -1.99 15.38 -34.87
C PHE A 399 -2.96 16.13 -35.78
N TYR A 400 -3.58 17.17 -35.25
CA TYR A 400 -4.61 17.95 -35.89
C TYR A 400 -4.33 19.43 -35.81
N ASN A 401 -4.76 20.19 -36.81
CA ASN A 401 -4.67 21.64 -36.84
C ASN A 401 -3.25 22.14 -36.53
N VAL A 402 -2.27 21.49 -37.12
CA VAL A 402 -0.86 21.87 -36.85
C VAL A 402 -0.53 23.13 -37.65
N SER A 403 -0.05 24.13 -36.94
CA SER A 403 0.36 25.42 -37.46
C SER A 403 1.81 25.74 -37.08
N ILE A 404 2.59 26.17 -38.06
CA ILE A 404 3.98 26.61 -37.88
C ILE A 404 4.09 28.03 -38.42
N GLU A 405 4.25 28.97 -37.50
CA GLU A 405 4.41 30.38 -37.82
C GLU A 405 5.90 30.72 -38.06
N THR A 406 6.23 31.29 -39.19
CA THR A 406 7.60 31.74 -39.54
C THR A 406 7.56 33.23 -39.89
N LYS A 407 8.74 33.81 -40.13
CA LYS A 407 8.84 35.18 -40.62
C LYS A 407 8.27 35.33 -42.05
N ALA A 408 8.26 34.26 -42.85
CA ALA A 408 7.81 34.28 -44.24
C ALA A 408 6.32 34.04 -44.39
N GLY A 409 5.66 33.48 -43.37
CA GLY A 409 4.26 33.14 -43.36
C GLY A 409 3.98 31.94 -42.47
N THR A 410 2.76 31.45 -42.52
CA THR A 410 2.25 30.34 -41.73
C THR A 410 2.03 29.10 -42.59
N PHE A 411 2.58 27.98 -42.15
CA PHE A 411 2.33 26.67 -42.72
C PHE A 411 1.28 25.97 -41.87
N THR A 412 0.22 25.45 -42.48
CA THR A 412 -0.83 24.70 -41.76
C THR A 412 -1.09 23.36 -42.43
N THR A 413 -1.46 22.38 -41.60
CA THR A 413 -1.98 21.10 -42.08
C THR A 413 -3.12 20.66 -41.18
N ASP A 414 -4.21 20.15 -41.78
CA ASP A 414 -5.38 19.73 -41.03
C ASP A 414 -5.09 18.50 -40.18
N ALA A 415 -4.35 17.55 -40.73
CA ALA A 415 -3.90 16.41 -39.93
C ALA A 415 -2.61 15.79 -40.47
N PHE A 416 -1.87 15.16 -39.56
CA PHE A 416 -0.93 14.11 -39.90
C PHE A 416 -1.07 12.94 -38.92
N HIS A 417 -0.94 11.74 -39.44
CA HIS A 417 -1.22 10.52 -38.74
C HIS A 417 0.03 9.64 -38.68
N ILE A 418 0.28 9.05 -37.54
CA ILE A 418 1.32 8.03 -37.37
C ILE A 418 0.64 6.69 -37.12
N ARG A 419 0.69 5.79 -38.09
CA ARG A 419 0.12 4.45 -38.01
C ARG A 419 1.20 3.41 -38.26
N LYS A 420 1.39 2.48 -37.31
CA LYS A 420 2.43 1.42 -37.43
C LYS A 420 3.77 1.97 -37.91
N GLY A 421 4.14 3.15 -37.41
CA GLY A 421 5.39 3.83 -37.73
C GLY A 421 5.46 4.47 -39.11
N LYS A 422 4.38 4.51 -39.87
CA LYS A 422 4.28 5.29 -41.12
C LYS A 422 3.60 6.62 -40.85
N VAL A 423 4.12 7.69 -41.47
CA VAL A 423 3.52 9.03 -41.41
C VAL A 423 2.68 9.22 -42.65
N TYR A 424 1.44 9.57 -42.43
CA TYR A 424 0.48 10.02 -43.47
C TYR A 424 0.23 11.50 -43.21
N LEU A 425 0.47 12.34 -44.18
CA LEU A 425 0.41 13.78 -44.05
C LEU A 425 -0.66 14.30 -45.03
N ASP A 426 -1.58 15.09 -44.52
CA ASP A 426 -2.49 15.87 -45.32
C ASP A 426 -1.74 17.01 -46.05
N PRO A 427 -2.35 17.63 -47.08
CA PRO A 427 -1.76 18.76 -47.75
C PRO A 427 -1.29 19.85 -46.79
N ILE A 428 -0.18 20.49 -47.09
CA ILE A 428 0.31 21.62 -46.35
C ILE A 428 -0.05 22.89 -47.09
N ASP A 429 -0.84 23.73 -46.44
CA ASP A 429 -1.19 25.05 -46.94
C ASP A 429 -0.18 26.08 -46.44
N PHE A 430 0.08 27.08 -47.25
CA PHE A 430 0.95 28.19 -46.92
C PHE A 430 0.23 29.52 -47.12
N THR A 431 0.21 30.33 -46.10
CA THR A 431 -0.33 31.70 -46.14
C THR A 431 0.82 32.68 -45.83
N GLY A 432 1.22 33.46 -46.82
CA GLY A 432 2.29 34.44 -46.68
C GLY A 432 2.58 35.17 -47.99
N GLU A 433 3.61 36.07 -47.98
CA GLU A 433 3.99 36.81 -49.18
C GLU A 433 4.73 35.89 -50.16
N SER A 434 4.25 35.85 -51.42
CA SER A 434 4.74 34.94 -52.46
C SER A 434 6.26 35.08 -52.81
N HIS A 435 6.86 36.25 -52.59
CA HIS A 435 8.29 36.46 -52.83
C HIS A 435 9.19 35.77 -51.81
N SER A 436 8.70 35.48 -50.62
CA SER A 436 9.44 34.74 -49.61
C SER A 436 9.37 33.22 -49.80
N ALA A 437 8.34 32.73 -50.46
CA ALA A 437 8.11 31.28 -50.71
C ALA A 437 9.21 30.66 -51.57
N ALA A 438 9.74 31.38 -52.58
CA ALA A 438 10.73 30.86 -53.49
C ALA A 438 12.09 30.56 -52.79
N ASN A 439 12.41 31.30 -51.73
CA ASN A 439 13.63 31.09 -50.94
C ASN A 439 13.47 30.00 -49.88
N ILE A 440 12.26 29.55 -49.58
CA ILE A 440 11.92 28.54 -48.59
C ILE A 440 11.79 27.14 -49.17
N LEU A 441 11.43 27.03 -50.47
CA LEU A 441 11.26 25.75 -51.18
C LEU A 441 12.45 24.77 -51.02
N PRO A 442 13.72 25.20 -51.07
CA PRO A 442 14.86 24.32 -50.78
C PRO A 442 14.90 23.84 -49.32
N GLN A 443 14.36 24.65 -48.41
CA GLN A 443 14.32 24.35 -46.96
C GLN A 443 13.20 23.37 -46.61
N ILE A 444 12.11 23.34 -47.41
CA ILE A 444 11.01 22.38 -47.29
C ILE A 444 11.47 20.96 -47.63
N LYS A 445 12.44 20.77 -48.56
CA LYS A 445 13.09 19.46 -48.71
C LYS A 445 13.76 18.96 -47.45
N GLY A 446 14.26 19.86 -46.60
CA GLY A 446 14.73 19.55 -45.27
C GLY A 446 13.59 19.08 -44.32
N VAL A 447 12.38 19.66 -44.44
CA VAL A 447 11.21 19.29 -43.63
C VAL A 447 10.81 17.84 -43.90
N LYS A 448 10.91 17.34 -45.13
CA LYS A 448 10.65 15.93 -45.47
C LYS A 448 11.61 14.98 -44.72
N ASN A 449 12.87 15.34 -44.63
CA ASN A 449 13.86 14.58 -43.86
C ASN A 449 13.62 14.68 -42.34
N THR A 450 13.07 15.81 -41.89
CA THR A 450 12.69 16.04 -40.49
C THR A 450 11.51 15.14 -40.11
N MET A 451 10.49 15.07 -40.95
CA MET A 451 9.33 14.17 -40.73
C MET A 451 9.79 12.70 -40.67
N GLN A 452 10.78 12.31 -41.46
CA GLN A 452 11.36 10.97 -41.38
C GLN A 452 12.11 10.75 -40.04
N ASN A 453 12.76 11.77 -39.51
CA ASN A 453 13.44 11.72 -38.21
C ASN A 453 12.42 11.73 -37.07
N ILE A 454 11.39 12.57 -37.11
CA ILE A 454 10.25 12.52 -36.20
C ILE A 454 9.61 11.12 -36.21
N LYS A 455 9.41 10.55 -37.38
CA LYS A 455 8.91 9.19 -37.56
C LYS A 455 9.78 8.15 -36.83
N ARG A 456 11.10 8.21 -37.01
CA ARG A 456 12.03 7.28 -36.36
C ARG A 456 12.01 7.41 -34.85
N ASN A 457 11.98 8.65 -34.32
CA ASN A 457 11.97 8.90 -32.89
C ASN A 457 10.63 8.55 -32.24
N VAL A 458 9.50 8.80 -32.92
CA VAL A 458 8.18 8.32 -32.45
C VAL A 458 8.09 6.79 -32.48
N GLN A 459 8.76 6.13 -33.46
CA GLN A 459 8.86 4.67 -33.47
C GLN A 459 9.67 4.15 -32.28
N GLU A 460 10.74 4.84 -31.91
CA GLU A 460 11.60 4.47 -30.79
C GLU A 460 10.90 4.66 -29.45
N ILE A 461 10.18 5.79 -29.27
CA ILE A 461 9.31 6.05 -28.12
C ILE A 461 8.19 4.99 -28.04
N LYS A 462 7.60 4.66 -29.18
CA LYS A 462 6.55 3.65 -29.27
C LYS A 462 7.07 2.25 -28.91
N LYS A 463 8.26 1.89 -29.37
CA LYS A 463 8.92 0.64 -29.02
C LYS A 463 9.17 0.56 -27.50
N GLN A 464 9.67 1.65 -26.90
CA GLN A 464 9.88 1.74 -25.46
C GLN A 464 8.55 1.62 -24.70
N LEU A 465 7.46 2.21 -25.18
CA LEU A 465 6.11 2.07 -24.60
C LEU A 465 5.54 0.65 -24.75
N ASP A 466 5.80 -0.01 -25.87
CA ASP A 466 5.36 -1.40 -26.11
C ASP A 466 6.19 -2.38 -25.26
N ASP A 467 7.50 -2.16 -25.10
CA ASP A 467 8.39 -2.92 -24.20
C ASP A 467 7.97 -2.73 -22.71
N TRP A 468 7.44 -1.56 -22.37
CA TRP A 468 6.90 -1.27 -21.04
C TRP A 468 5.56 -1.97 -20.76
N LYS A 469 4.74 -2.19 -21.80
CA LYS A 469 3.42 -2.84 -21.69
C LYS A 469 3.47 -4.38 -21.74
N THR A 470 4.56 -4.96 -22.17
CA THR A 470 4.77 -6.41 -22.18
C THR A 470 5.46 -6.82 -20.86
N PRO A 471 4.78 -7.59 -19.97
CA PRO A 471 5.46 -8.20 -18.84
C PRO A 471 6.61 -9.03 -19.41
N LYS A 472 7.82 -8.86 -18.88
CA LYS A 472 8.88 -9.84 -19.10
C LYS A 472 8.38 -11.12 -18.45
N GLU A 473 8.03 -12.13 -19.26
CA GLU A 473 7.92 -13.49 -18.76
C GLU A 473 9.22 -13.78 -18.02
N SER A 474 9.11 -13.91 -16.72
CA SER A 474 10.22 -14.31 -15.85
C SER A 474 10.62 -15.73 -16.24
N ALA A 475 11.79 -15.85 -16.80
CA ALA A 475 12.48 -17.14 -16.93
C ALA A 475 12.90 -17.67 -15.56
#